data_00de78a673e4eeb2d19a278359d9d69e
#
_entry.id   00de78a673e4eeb2d19a278359d9d69e
#
_cell.length_a   1.000
_cell.length_b   1.000
_cell.length_c   1.000
_cell.angle_alpha   90.00
_cell.angle_beta   90.00
_cell.angle_gamma   90.00
#
_symmetry.space_group_name_H-M   'P 1'
#
loop_
_entity.id
_entity.type
_entity.pdbx_description
1 polymer ?
#
loop_
_entity_poly.entity_id
_entity_poly.type
_entity_poly.pdbx_seq_one_letter_code
_entity_poly.pdbx_strand_id
1 'polypeptide(L)'
;YLEHAPWLIAVFCQKKGGVNTDDKNTNYYVHESVGLATGFLIQALHRAGLATLTHTPKPMSFLTDICGRDKDNERPYMLLITGYPDEHATVPLHALDKKSIDEIASFI
;
A
#
# COMPACT_ATOMS: atom_id res chain seq x y z
N TYR A 1 -17.40 0.61 -1.49
CA TYR A 1 -16.32 0.88 -2.43
C TYR A 1 -15.54 -0.39 -2.86
N LEU A 2 -15.43 -1.37 -1.98
CA LEU A 2 -14.76 -2.64 -2.31
C LEU A 2 -15.45 -3.41 -3.44
N GLU A 3 -16.75 -3.23 -3.58
CA GLU A 3 -17.56 -3.92 -4.59
C GLU A 3 -17.55 -3.17 -5.93
N HIS A 4 -17.21 -1.90 -5.94
CA HIS A 4 -17.27 -1.05 -7.14
C HIS A 4 -15.92 -0.80 -7.78
N ALA A 5 -14.83 -0.85 -7.01
CA ALA A 5 -13.49 -0.62 -7.53
C ALA A 5 -13.07 -1.77 -8.47
N PRO A 6 -12.56 -1.47 -9.67
CA PRO A 6 -12.15 -2.49 -10.62
C PRO A 6 -10.89 -3.25 -10.19
N TRP A 7 -10.06 -2.66 -9.33
CA TRP A 7 -8.81 -3.27 -8.89
C TRP A 7 -8.63 -3.20 -7.39
N LEU A 8 -8.28 -4.34 -6.81
CA LEU A 8 -7.86 -4.47 -5.43
C LEU A 8 -6.44 -5.00 -5.44
N ILE A 9 -5.47 -4.15 -5.12
CA ILE A 9 -4.04 -4.49 -5.15
C ILE A 9 -3.60 -4.82 -3.74
N ALA A 10 -3.32 -6.09 -3.48
CA ALA A 10 -2.81 -6.53 -2.19
C ALA A 10 -1.28 -6.45 -2.17
N VAL A 11 -0.74 -5.70 -1.23
CA VAL A 11 0.70 -5.53 -1.03
C VAL A 11 1.14 -6.39 0.14
N PHE A 12 2.22 -7.16 -0.07
CA PHE A 12 2.78 -8.06 0.93
C PHE A 12 4.21 -7.70 1.27
N CYS A 13 4.59 -7.96 2.51
CA CYS A 13 5.97 -7.91 2.98
C CYS A 13 6.59 -9.30 2.93
N GLN A 14 7.79 -9.43 2.40
CA GLN A 14 8.56 -10.67 2.39
C GLN A 14 9.65 -10.61 3.45
N LYS A 15 9.65 -11.59 4.37
CA LYS A 15 10.60 -11.62 5.49
C LYS A 15 11.99 -12.07 5.08
N LYS A 16 12.08 -13.07 4.21
CA LYS A 16 13.32 -13.71 3.80
C LYS A 16 13.37 -13.88 2.30
N GLY A 17 14.60 -13.88 1.79
CA GLY A 17 14.87 -14.13 0.39
C GLY A 17 14.72 -12.91 -0.49
N GLY A 18 15.22 -13.03 -1.70
CA GLY A 18 15.16 -12.00 -2.72
C GLY A 18 14.35 -12.46 -3.93
N VAL A 19 14.84 -12.11 -5.09
CA VAL A 19 14.23 -12.50 -6.37
C VAL A 19 14.41 -14.00 -6.63
N ASN A 20 15.54 -14.56 -6.18
CA ASN A 20 15.82 -15.99 -6.32
C ASN A 20 15.19 -16.77 -5.20
N THR A 21 14.51 -17.87 -5.53
CA THR A 21 13.80 -18.73 -4.57
C THR A 21 14.72 -19.44 -3.58
N ASP A 22 15.99 -19.60 -3.93
CA ASP A 22 16.98 -20.27 -3.08
C ASP A 22 17.60 -19.36 -2.02
N ASP A 23 17.41 -18.05 -2.14
CA ASP A 23 17.90 -17.09 -1.17
C ASP A 23 17.03 -17.15 0.10
N LYS A 24 17.65 -17.47 1.24
CA LYS A 24 16.99 -17.57 2.54
C LYS A 24 17.47 -16.52 3.54
N ASN A 25 18.21 -15.53 3.07
CA ASN A 25 18.70 -14.46 3.92
C ASN A 25 17.54 -13.64 4.48
N THR A 26 17.67 -13.22 5.74
CA THR A 26 16.69 -12.36 6.39
C THR A 26 16.74 -10.96 5.77
N ASN A 27 15.57 -10.47 5.38
CA ASN A 27 15.43 -9.11 4.87
C ASN A 27 15.37 -8.12 6.03
N TYR A 28 16.07 -7.01 5.88
CA TYR A 28 16.04 -5.90 6.81
C TYR A 28 15.20 -4.75 6.25
N TYR A 29 14.70 -3.90 7.12
CA TYR A 29 13.90 -2.73 6.74
C TYR A 29 12.71 -3.06 5.85
N VAL A 30 12.06 -4.19 6.14
CA VAL A 30 10.99 -4.73 5.29
C VAL A 30 9.82 -3.74 5.20
N HIS A 31 9.33 -3.26 6.33
CA HIS A 31 8.20 -2.32 6.37
C HIS A 31 8.55 -0.99 5.71
N GLU A 32 9.74 -0.49 5.96
CA GLU A 32 10.23 0.77 5.37
C GLU A 32 10.32 0.64 3.86
N SER A 33 10.92 -0.44 3.37
CA SER A 33 11.07 -0.69 1.93
C SER A 33 9.72 -0.86 1.23
N VAL A 34 8.82 -1.64 1.82
CA VAL A 34 7.48 -1.86 1.25
C VAL A 34 6.65 -0.59 1.31
N GLY A 35 6.78 0.19 2.39
CA GLY A 35 6.13 1.50 2.52
C GLY A 35 6.57 2.46 1.44
N LEU A 36 7.87 2.56 1.18
CA LEU A 36 8.41 3.40 0.10
C LEU A 36 7.90 2.92 -1.27
N ALA A 37 7.96 1.63 -1.54
CA ALA A 37 7.47 1.06 -2.80
C ALA A 37 5.97 1.32 -3.00
N THR A 38 5.19 1.19 -1.93
CA THR A 38 3.75 1.46 -1.96
C THR A 38 3.46 2.92 -2.26
N GLY A 39 4.24 3.84 -1.66
CA GLY A 39 4.14 5.27 -1.94
C GLY A 39 4.42 5.59 -3.41
N PHE A 40 5.46 5.00 -3.99
CA PHE A 40 5.76 5.15 -5.42
C PHE A 40 4.64 4.61 -6.30
N LEU A 41 4.07 3.47 -5.93
CA LEU A 41 2.93 2.90 -6.66
C LEU A 41 1.73 3.84 -6.64
N ILE A 42 1.38 4.36 -5.47
CA ILE A 42 0.27 5.31 -5.31
C ILE A 42 0.50 6.55 -6.18
N GLN A 43 1.71 7.09 -6.17
CA GLN A 43 2.07 8.25 -6.99
C GLN A 43 1.95 7.95 -8.48
N ALA A 44 2.39 6.78 -8.92
CA ALA A 44 2.29 6.36 -10.32
C ALA A 44 0.82 6.22 -10.75
N LEU A 45 -0.01 5.60 -9.90
CA LEU A 45 -1.45 5.46 -10.15
C LEU A 45 -2.14 6.83 -10.24
N HIS A 46 -1.80 7.72 -9.33
CA HIS A 46 -2.35 9.08 -9.33
C HIS A 46 -1.98 9.82 -10.62
N ARG A 47 -0.74 9.74 -11.06
CA ARG A 47 -0.28 10.37 -12.32
C ARG A 47 -0.95 9.76 -13.54
N ALA A 48 -1.39 8.51 -13.47
CA ALA A 48 -2.15 7.85 -14.52
C ALA A 48 -3.64 8.24 -14.52
N GLY A 49 -4.06 9.12 -13.60
CA GLY A 49 -5.45 9.58 -13.49
C GLY A 49 -6.34 8.67 -12.66
N LEU A 50 -5.76 7.76 -11.88
CA LEU A 50 -6.50 6.83 -11.04
C LEU A 50 -6.58 7.34 -9.60
N ALA A 51 -7.70 7.04 -8.96
CA ALA A 51 -7.86 7.25 -7.52
C ALA A 51 -7.47 5.98 -6.76
N THR A 52 -6.87 6.16 -5.60
CA THR A 52 -6.49 5.07 -4.71
C THR A 52 -6.98 5.32 -3.30
N LEU A 53 -7.38 4.25 -2.64
CA LEU A 53 -7.68 4.27 -1.22
C LEU A 53 -6.81 3.22 -0.53
N THR A 54 -6.03 3.66 0.45
CA THR A 54 -5.28 2.76 1.31
C THR A 54 -6.21 2.15 2.34
N HIS A 55 -6.15 0.83 2.48
CA HIS A 55 -7.03 0.10 3.40
C HIS A 55 -6.24 -0.99 4.13
N THR A 56 -6.41 -1.04 5.45
CA THR A 56 -5.78 -2.04 6.30
C THR A 56 -6.88 -2.75 7.11
N PRO A 57 -7.64 -3.66 6.49
CA PRO A 57 -8.69 -4.38 7.19
C PRO A 57 -8.10 -5.23 8.32
N LYS A 58 -8.86 -5.39 9.39
CA LYS A 58 -8.44 -6.24 10.52
C LYS A 58 -9.44 -7.36 10.74
N PRO A 59 -8.97 -8.61 10.72
CA PRO A 59 -7.61 -9.06 10.37
C PRO A 59 -7.34 -9.00 8.86
N MET A 60 -6.07 -8.95 8.45
CA MET A 60 -5.68 -9.01 7.04
C MET A 60 -5.25 -10.41 6.57
N SER A 61 -5.22 -11.38 7.48
CA SER A 61 -4.72 -12.74 7.17
C SER A 61 -5.49 -13.44 6.05
N PHE A 62 -6.76 -13.08 5.84
CA PHE A 62 -7.56 -13.65 4.75
C PHE A 62 -6.97 -13.34 3.37
N LEU A 63 -6.25 -12.23 3.22
CA LEU A 63 -5.58 -11.87 1.96
C LEU A 63 -4.52 -12.90 1.57
N THR A 64 -3.83 -13.47 2.55
CA THR A 64 -2.83 -14.51 2.30
C THR A 64 -3.46 -15.73 1.63
N ASP A 65 -4.63 -16.14 2.11
CA ASP A 65 -5.36 -17.28 1.56
C ASP A 65 -5.93 -16.96 0.17
N ILE A 66 -6.57 -15.81 0.01
CA ILE A 66 -7.17 -15.39 -1.27
C ILE A 66 -6.11 -15.26 -2.35
N CYS A 67 -4.95 -14.68 -2.01
CA CYS A 67 -3.86 -14.44 -2.96
C CYS A 67 -2.91 -15.63 -3.12
N GLY A 68 -3.13 -16.72 -2.38
CA GLY A 68 -2.27 -17.91 -2.44
C GLY A 68 -0.84 -17.65 -2.03
N ARG A 69 -0.62 -16.78 -1.02
CA ARG A 69 0.72 -16.39 -0.59
C ARG A 69 1.24 -17.27 0.54
N ASP A 70 2.55 -17.30 0.69
CA ASP A 70 3.25 -18.10 1.71
C ASP A 70 3.11 -17.47 3.09
N LYS A 71 2.31 -18.09 3.97
CA LYS A 71 2.06 -17.61 5.34
C LYS A 71 3.33 -17.52 6.19
N ASP A 72 4.31 -18.35 5.91
CA ASP A 72 5.52 -18.41 6.70
C ASP A 72 6.51 -17.31 6.35
N ASN A 73 6.47 -16.80 5.12
CA ASN A 73 7.42 -15.82 4.62
C ASN A 73 6.82 -14.46 4.27
N GLU A 74 5.52 -14.40 3.98
CA GLU A 74 4.89 -13.19 3.50
C GLU A 74 3.75 -12.75 4.42
N ARG A 75 3.63 -11.45 4.64
CA ARG A 75 2.55 -10.86 5.42
C ARG A 75 1.83 -9.78 4.62
N PRO A 76 0.48 -9.75 4.67
CA PRO A 76 -0.25 -8.63 4.10
C PRO A 76 0.19 -7.32 4.76
N TYR A 77 0.44 -6.32 3.95
CA TYR A 77 0.85 -5.00 4.40
C TYR A 77 -0.26 -3.98 4.21
N MET A 78 -0.84 -3.95 3.02
CA MET A 78 -1.85 -2.96 2.67
C MET A 78 -2.67 -3.44 1.49
N LEU A 79 -3.93 -3.04 1.44
CA LEU A 79 -4.80 -3.20 0.29
C LEU A 79 -5.01 -1.82 -0.35
N LEU A 80 -4.70 -1.70 -1.63
CA LEU A 80 -4.97 -0.50 -2.40
C LEU A 80 -6.21 -0.74 -3.25
N ILE A 81 -7.23 0.05 -3.01
CA ILE A 81 -8.47 0.04 -3.77
C ILE A 81 -8.32 1.09 -4.87
N THR A 82 -8.34 0.66 -6.13
CA THR A 82 -7.92 1.50 -7.24
C THR A 82 -8.93 1.51 -8.37
N GLY A 83 -9.20 2.69 -8.92
CA GLY A 83 -10.09 2.86 -10.05
C GLY A 83 -10.11 4.33 -10.49
N TYR A 84 -10.87 4.61 -11.55
CA TYR A 84 -11.10 6.00 -11.92
C TYR A 84 -11.96 6.68 -10.87
N PRO A 85 -11.67 7.95 -10.54
CA PRO A 85 -12.49 8.67 -9.56
C PRO A 85 -13.89 8.90 -10.13
N ASP A 86 -14.90 8.75 -9.28
CA ASP A 86 -16.26 9.15 -9.61
C ASP A 86 -16.31 10.67 -9.78
N GLU A 87 -17.18 11.17 -10.67
CA GLU A 87 -17.33 12.61 -10.89
C GLU A 87 -17.82 13.37 -9.65
N HIS A 88 -18.48 12.67 -8.74
CA HIS A 88 -18.96 13.21 -7.47
C HIS A 88 -18.08 12.79 -6.28
N ALA A 89 -16.88 12.24 -6.56
CA ALA A 89 -15.97 11.82 -5.50
C ALA A 89 -15.58 12.98 -4.60
N THR A 90 -15.59 12.71 -3.30
CA THR A 90 -15.19 13.67 -2.28
C THR A 90 -14.14 13.07 -1.37
N VAL A 91 -13.39 13.94 -0.69
CA VAL A 91 -12.49 13.53 0.38
C VAL A 91 -12.97 14.12 1.71
N PRO A 92 -12.72 13.45 2.84
CA PRO A 92 -13.04 14.02 4.14
C PRO A 92 -12.36 15.37 4.33
N LEU A 93 -13.02 16.34 4.95
CA LEU A 93 -12.48 17.68 5.14
C LEU A 93 -11.12 17.66 5.84
N HIS A 94 -10.94 16.80 6.83
CA HIS A 94 -9.68 16.68 7.55
C HIS A 94 -8.51 16.18 6.67
N ALA A 95 -8.81 15.56 5.53
CA ALA A 95 -7.77 15.14 4.59
C ALA A 95 -7.17 16.32 3.82
N LEU A 96 -7.85 17.46 3.81
CA LEU A 96 -7.38 18.71 3.19
C LEU A 96 -6.50 19.52 4.15
N ASP A 97 -6.57 19.22 5.43
CA ASP A 97 -5.81 19.90 6.46
C ASP A 97 -4.40 19.33 6.53
N LYS A 98 -3.44 20.05 5.99
CA LYS A 98 -2.04 19.64 5.90
C LYS A 98 -1.17 20.53 6.78
N LYS A 99 -0.21 19.92 7.45
CA LYS A 99 0.82 20.66 8.18
C LYS A 99 1.64 21.52 7.22
N SER A 100 2.03 22.70 7.67
CA SER A 100 2.94 23.56 6.92
C SER A 100 4.34 22.94 6.83
N ILE A 101 5.16 23.44 5.90
CA ILE A 101 6.54 22.97 5.78
C ILE A 101 7.33 23.22 7.07
N ASP A 102 7.07 24.30 7.77
CA ASP A 102 7.76 24.65 9.02
C ASP A 102 7.43 23.71 10.18
N GLU A 103 6.26 23.04 10.11
CA GLU A 103 5.86 22.05 11.12
C GLU A 103 6.46 20.67 10.88
N ILE A 104 6.92 20.36 9.68
CA ILE A 104 7.40 19.04 9.30
C ILE A 104 8.87 18.97 8.92
N ALA A 105 9.52 20.11 8.69
CA ALA A 105 10.90 20.19 8.26
C ALA A 105 11.66 21.29 8.98
N SER A 106 12.94 21.07 9.22
CA SER A 106 13.87 22.07 9.74
C SER A 106 15.03 22.19 8.76
N PHE A 107 15.39 23.43 8.44
CA PHE A 107 16.51 23.74 7.55
C PHE A 107 17.67 24.29 8.40
N ILE A 108 18.79 23.59 8.42
CA ILE A 108 19.97 23.91 9.23
C ILE A 108 21.19 24.13 8.37
#